data_c06d760ea9e15a0816c82dda64be9fb5
#
_entry.id   c06d760ea9e15a0816c82dda64be9fb5
#
_cell.length_a   1.000
_cell.length_b   1.000
_cell.length_c   1.000
_cell.angle_alpha   90.00
_cell.angle_beta   90.00
_cell.angle_gamma   90.00
#
_symmetry.space_group_name_H-M   'P 1'
#
loop_
_entity.id
_entity.type
_entity.pdbx_description
1 polymer ?
#
loop_
_entity_poly.entity_id
_entity_poly.type
_entity_poly.pdbx_seq_one_letter_code
_entity_poly.pdbx_strand_id
1 'polypeptide(L)'
;MGNSFGCSASGERLVSAARDGDFVEARMLLDCNPCLAKYSTFGGLNSPLHFAAAKGHNEIVGLLLENGADVNSRNYCGQTALMQACRYGHWEVVQTLLLFRCNVTRADYLSGRTALHFAAVNGHVRCLRLAVADFIPSAPFESVNTQTNGDSSNTKSKHEQSGLSKFVNKAADGGITALHMAALNGYYDCVQLLLDLHADVSTVTFHYGTSMDLIGAGSTPLHYAACGGNLKCCQILVARGASCLALNCNGWLPLDIARMCGRHWLEPLLSPNSDLTIPMFPPSNYLSLPLMSVLNIAREYGLLSSATNSDEAEICAVCLERACTLAAEDFEPTIPHRR
;
A
#
# COMPACT_ATOMS: atom_id res chain seq x y z
N MET A 1 -25.58 -33.09 19.97
CA MET A 1 -25.76 -32.31 18.72
C MET A 1 -26.48 -30.97 18.99
N GLY A 2 -25.95 -30.12 19.89
CA GLY A 2 -26.69 -28.94 20.36
C GLY A 2 -26.02 -27.58 20.22
N ASN A 3 -24.77 -27.47 19.69
CA ASN A 3 -24.01 -26.21 19.76
C ASN A 3 -23.68 -25.51 18.43
N SER A 4 -24.06 -26.06 17.29
CA SER A 4 -23.67 -25.43 16.00
C SER A 4 -24.54 -24.22 15.63
N PHE A 5 -25.80 -24.19 16.02
CA PHE A 5 -26.71 -23.07 15.72
C PHE A 5 -26.41 -21.82 16.56
N GLY A 6 -26.04 -21.99 17.82
CA GLY A 6 -25.69 -20.84 18.69
C GLY A 6 -24.40 -20.15 18.27
N CYS A 7 -23.43 -20.89 17.77
CA CYS A 7 -22.15 -20.33 17.31
C CYS A 7 -22.32 -19.53 16.01
N SER A 8 -23.25 -19.94 15.11
CA SER A 8 -23.54 -19.22 13.88
C SER A 8 -24.18 -17.85 14.14
N ALA A 9 -25.20 -17.78 15.04
CA ALA A 9 -25.86 -16.52 15.35
C ALA A 9 -24.92 -15.52 16.03
N SER A 10 -24.09 -15.99 16.99
CA SER A 10 -23.09 -15.13 17.65
C SER A 10 -21.97 -14.70 16.69
N GLY A 11 -21.59 -15.56 15.71
CA GLY A 11 -20.65 -15.22 14.66
C GLY A 11 -21.15 -14.09 13.76
N GLU A 12 -22.40 -14.17 13.31
CA GLU A 12 -23.02 -13.11 12.51
C GLU A 12 -23.17 -11.79 13.31
N ARG A 13 -23.44 -11.85 14.62
CA ARG A 13 -23.44 -10.67 15.50
C ARG A 13 -22.06 -10.05 15.57
N LEU A 14 -20.99 -10.84 15.71
CA LEU A 14 -19.61 -10.34 15.70
C LEU A 14 -19.24 -9.71 14.32
N VAL A 15 -19.69 -10.31 13.22
CA VAL A 15 -19.52 -9.73 11.89
C VAL A 15 -20.23 -8.38 11.79
N SER A 16 -21.46 -8.26 12.33
CA SER A 16 -22.20 -6.99 12.35
C SER A 16 -21.47 -5.95 13.18
N ALA A 17 -21.07 -6.29 14.41
CA ALA A 17 -20.32 -5.42 15.29
C ALA A 17 -18.99 -4.95 14.64
N ALA A 18 -18.27 -5.87 13.97
CA ALA A 18 -17.05 -5.56 13.26
C ALA A 18 -17.25 -4.63 12.03
N ARG A 19 -18.40 -4.73 11.36
CA ARG A 19 -18.78 -3.87 10.25
C ARG A 19 -19.21 -2.49 10.71
N ASP A 20 -19.97 -2.44 11.78
CA ASP A 20 -20.64 -1.22 12.27
C ASP A 20 -19.75 -0.43 13.24
N GLY A 21 -18.62 -1.00 13.68
CA GLY A 21 -17.68 -0.37 14.60
C GLY A 21 -18.07 -0.48 16.07
N ASP A 22 -18.97 -1.41 16.42
CA ASP A 22 -19.40 -1.61 17.80
C ASP A 22 -18.34 -2.41 18.58
N PHE A 23 -17.39 -1.69 19.14
CA PHE A 23 -16.30 -2.26 19.93
C PHE A 23 -16.81 -2.96 21.21
N VAL A 24 -17.84 -2.39 21.85
CA VAL A 24 -18.38 -2.94 23.10
C VAL A 24 -19.02 -4.31 22.86
N GLU A 25 -19.87 -4.40 21.84
CA GLU A 25 -20.50 -5.66 21.44
C GLU A 25 -19.46 -6.68 20.98
N ALA A 26 -18.48 -6.27 20.16
CA ALA A 26 -17.41 -7.14 19.69
C ALA A 26 -16.61 -7.71 20.87
N ARG A 27 -16.26 -6.88 21.86
CA ARG A 27 -15.54 -7.29 23.07
C ARG A 27 -16.34 -8.28 23.89
N MET A 28 -17.61 -7.97 24.20
CA MET A 28 -18.47 -8.88 24.97
C MET A 28 -18.60 -10.26 24.31
N LEU A 29 -18.75 -10.30 22.99
CA LEU A 29 -18.85 -11.56 22.25
C LEU A 29 -17.56 -12.37 22.30
N LEU A 30 -16.41 -11.72 22.19
CA LEU A 30 -15.09 -12.37 22.23
C LEU A 30 -14.68 -12.79 23.64
N ASP A 31 -15.05 -12.02 24.67
CA ASP A 31 -14.85 -12.40 26.08
C ASP A 31 -15.65 -13.67 26.43
N CYS A 32 -16.87 -13.80 25.87
CA CYS A 32 -17.69 -15.01 26.05
C CYS A 32 -17.15 -16.20 25.24
N ASN A 33 -16.67 -15.96 24.01
CA ASN A 33 -16.18 -17.02 23.13
C ASN A 33 -15.10 -16.51 22.16
N PRO A 34 -13.81 -16.59 22.50
CA PRO A 34 -12.71 -16.13 21.64
C PRO A 34 -12.66 -16.83 20.27
N CYS A 35 -13.19 -18.06 20.15
CA CYS A 35 -13.21 -18.79 18.88
C CYS A 35 -14.04 -18.08 17.79
N LEU A 36 -14.93 -17.15 18.15
CA LEU A 36 -15.69 -16.34 17.21
C LEU A 36 -14.79 -15.46 16.34
N ALA A 37 -13.58 -15.11 16.79
CA ALA A 37 -12.61 -14.37 16.00
C ALA A 37 -12.23 -15.09 14.69
N LYS A 38 -12.37 -16.42 14.64
CA LYS A 38 -12.12 -17.24 13.45
C LYS A 38 -13.37 -17.51 12.61
N TYR A 39 -14.51 -16.93 12.99
CA TYR A 39 -15.75 -17.10 12.24
C TYR A 39 -15.62 -16.54 10.81
N SER A 40 -16.32 -17.16 9.87
CA SER A 40 -16.45 -16.66 8.50
C SER A 40 -17.89 -16.80 8.03
N THR A 41 -18.36 -15.79 7.28
CA THR A 41 -19.71 -15.75 6.76
C THR A 41 -19.94 -16.85 5.71
N PHE A 42 -21.15 -17.40 5.69
CA PHE A 42 -21.56 -18.35 4.67
C PHE A 42 -21.59 -17.66 3.30
N GLY A 43 -21.09 -18.33 2.27
CA GLY A 43 -21.09 -17.85 0.87
C GLY A 43 -19.91 -16.92 0.52
N GLY A 44 -19.57 -15.92 1.34
CA GLY A 44 -18.49 -14.97 1.06
C GLY A 44 -17.16 -15.32 1.71
N LEU A 45 -17.16 -16.16 2.74
CA LEU A 45 -16.03 -16.50 3.61
C LEU A 45 -15.34 -15.25 4.19
N ASN A 46 -16.06 -14.13 4.32
CA ASN A 46 -15.53 -12.95 4.98
C ASN A 46 -15.56 -13.14 6.51
N SER A 47 -14.41 -12.98 7.15
CA SER A 47 -14.32 -12.99 8.61
C SER A 47 -14.66 -11.61 9.18
N PRO A 48 -14.95 -11.48 10.52
CA PRO A 48 -15.05 -10.18 11.18
C PRO A 48 -13.86 -9.27 10.90
N LEU A 49 -12.64 -9.84 10.77
CA LEU A 49 -11.42 -9.12 10.46
C LEU A 49 -11.48 -8.45 9.07
N HIS A 50 -12.08 -9.09 8.06
CA HIS A 50 -12.24 -8.48 6.73
C HIS A 50 -13.15 -7.26 6.78
N PHE A 51 -14.26 -7.34 7.53
CA PHE A 51 -15.21 -6.23 7.66
C PHE A 51 -14.63 -5.07 8.48
N ALA A 52 -14.00 -5.35 9.62
CA ALA A 52 -13.32 -4.34 10.43
C ALA A 52 -12.23 -3.63 9.63
N ALA A 53 -11.42 -4.38 8.86
CA ALA A 53 -10.37 -3.83 8.03
C ALA A 53 -10.91 -2.99 6.85
N ALA A 54 -12.02 -3.41 6.23
CA ALA A 54 -12.67 -2.67 5.15
C ALA A 54 -13.31 -1.36 5.62
N LYS A 55 -13.69 -1.28 6.89
CA LYS A 55 -14.33 -0.09 7.50
C LYS A 55 -13.37 0.79 8.30
N GLY A 56 -12.14 0.34 8.53
CA GLY A 56 -11.15 1.12 9.25
C GLY A 56 -11.25 1.04 10.77
N HIS A 57 -11.98 0.07 11.33
CA HIS A 57 -12.16 -0.07 12.76
C HIS A 57 -10.92 -0.71 13.42
N ASN A 58 -9.87 0.10 13.59
CA ASN A 58 -8.55 -0.37 14.01
C ASN A 58 -8.57 -1.05 15.39
N GLU A 59 -9.34 -0.54 16.35
CA GLU A 59 -9.46 -1.14 17.69
C GLU A 59 -10.06 -2.54 17.62
N ILE A 60 -11.09 -2.74 16.79
CA ILE A 60 -11.71 -4.06 16.58
C ILE A 60 -10.74 -5.00 15.86
N VAL A 61 -9.95 -4.49 14.89
CA VAL A 61 -8.90 -5.26 14.23
C VAL A 61 -7.89 -5.79 15.27
N GLY A 62 -7.39 -4.92 16.16
CA GLY A 62 -6.50 -5.32 17.24
C GLY A 62 -7.13 -6.39 18.13
N LEU A 63 -8.35 -6.14 18.59
CA LEU A 63 -9.10 -7.06 19.46
C LEU A 63 -9.29 -8.45 18.80
N LEU A 64 -9.64 -8.50 17.53
CA LEU A 64 -9.80 -9.76 16.79
C LEU A 64 -8.49 -10.55 16.68
N LEU A 65 -7.38 -9.85 16.38
CA LEU A 65 -6.06 -10.46 16.23
C LEU A 65 -5.53 -10.98 17.57
N GLU A 66 -5.75 -10.26 18.67
CA GLU A 66 -5.40 -10.68 20.03
C GLU A 66 -6.19 -11.93 20.44
N ASN A 67 -7.43 -12.08 19.97
CA ASN A 67 -8.27 -13.27 20.18
C ASN A 67 -8.03 -14.40 19.16
N GLY A 68 -6.94 -14.30 18.40
CA GLY A 68 -6.46 -15.38 17.51
C GLY A 68 -7.14 -15.46 16.15
N ALA A 69 -7.68 -14.35 15.65
CA ALA A 69 -8.07 -14.27 14.24
C ALA A 69 -6.86 -14.54 13.34
N ASP A 70 -7.04 -15.30 12.27
CA ASP A 70 -5.97 -15.51 11.29
C ASP A 70 -5.79 -14.23 10.45
N VAL A 71 -4.68 -13.51 10.68
CA VAL A 71 -4.30 -12.28 9.96
C VAL A 71 -4.23 -12.48 8.45
N ASN A 72 -3.98 -13.72 8.02
CA ASN A 72 -3.84 -14.11 6.62
C ASN A 72 -5.08 -14.84 6.07
N SER A 73 -6.20 -14.85 6.79
CA SER A 73 -7.44 -15.43 6.31
C SER A 73 -7.85 -14.84 4.96
N ARG A 74 -8.42 -15.68 4.11
CA ARG A 74 -8.87 -15.30 2.76
C ARG A 74 -10.37 -15.47 2.64
N ASN A 75 -11.03 -14.51 2.04
CA ASN A 75 -12.41 -14.65 1.62
C ASN A 75 -12.52 -15.50 0.32
N TYR A 76 -13.74 -15.69 -0.15
CA TYR A 76 -14.01 -16.46 -1.39
C TYR A 76 -13.25 -15.92 -2.61
N CYS A 77 -13.03 -14.60 -2.70
CA CYS A 77 -12.24 -13.97 -3.75
C CYS A 77 -10.71 -14.07 -3.53
N GLY A 78 -10.27 -14.71 -2.48
CA GLY A 78 -8.85 -14.79 -2.11
C GLY A 78 -8.31 -13.52 -1.47
N GLN A 79 -9.16 -12.56 -1.14
CA GLN A 79 -8.76 -11.29 -0.55
C GLN A 79 -8.50 -11.45 0.94
N THR A 80 -7.48 -10.75 1.45
CA THR A 80 -7.13 -10.69 2.87
C THR A 80 -7.61 -9.38 3.50
N ALA A 81 -7.61 -9.29 4.83
CA ALA A 81 -7.90 -8.06 5.55
C ALA A 81 -6.98 -6.91 5.13
N LEU A 82 -5.69 -7.20 4.87
CA LEU A 82 -4.72 -6.22 4.36
C LEU A 82 -5.16 -5.64 3.01
N MET A 83 -5.63 -6.47 2.08
CA MET A 83 -6.12 -6.01 0.78
C MET A 83 -7.34 -5.10 0.94
N GLN A 84 -8.25 -5.42 1.87
CA GLN A 84 -9.41 -4.59 2.17
C GLN A 84 -8.97 -3.24 2.76
N ALA A 85 -8.08 -3.23 3.75
CA ALA A 85 -7.55 -1.99 4.33
C ALA A 85 -6.85 -1.11 3.27
N CYS A 86 -6.03 -1.70 2.40
CA CYS A 86 -5.36 -0.99 1.29
C CYS A 86 -6.35 -0.47 0.24
N ARG A 87 -7.44 -1.20 -0.03
CA ARG A 87 -8.48 -0.79 -0.97
C ARG A 87 -9.24 0.46 -0.51
N TYR A 88 -9.48 0.59 0.79
CA TYR A 88 -10.26 1.68 1.35
C TYR A 88 -9.41 2.76 2.05
N GLY A 89 -8.08 2.60 2.08
CA GLY A 89 -7.15 3.64 2.55
C GLY A 89 -6.94 3.69 4.06
N HIS A 90 -7.31 2.64 4.79
CA HIS A 90 -7.21 2.58 6.25
C HIS A 90 -5.77 2.24 6.68
N TRP A 91 -4.90 3.23 6.65
CA TRP A 91 -3.47 3.05 6.89
C TRP A 91 -3.15 2.61 8.33
N GLU A 92 -3.93 3.02 9.34
CA GLU A 92 -3.79 2.56 10.74
C GLU A 92 -4.02 1.04 10.82
N VAL A 93 -5.07 0.56 10.14
CA VAL A 93 -5.35 -0.88 10.05
C VAL A 93 -4.24 -1.63 9.33
N VAL A 94 -3.71 -1.06 8.24
CA VAL A 94 -2.55 -1.64 7.54
C VAL A 94 -1.37 -1.79 8.52
N GLN A 95 -1.08 -0.76 9.30
CA GLN A 95 -0.01 -0.76 10.29
C GLN A 95 -0.22 -1.86 11.34
N THR A 96 -1.43 -1.97 11.89
CA THR A 96 -1.77 -3.02 12.87
C THR A 96 -1.60 -4.42 12.27
N LEU A 97 -2.12 -4.66 11.06
CA LEU A 97 -1.96 -5.96 10.39
C LEU A 97 -0.49 -6.33 10.14
N LEU A 98 0.35 -5.35 9.79
CA LEU A 98 1.79 -5.57 9.62
C LEU A 98 2.48 -5.90 10.96
N LEU A 99 2.08 -5.29 12.07
CA LEU A 99 2.56 -5.65 13.41
C LEU A 99 2.26 -7.11 13.76
N PHE A 100 1.14 -7.65 13.29
CA PHE A 100 0.79 -9.07 13.43
C PHE A 100 1.37 -9.94 12.30
N ARG A 101 2.36 -9.43 11.55
CA ARG A 101 3.12 -10.16 10.52
C ARG A 101 2.25 -10.74 9.41
N CYS A 102 1.31 -9.96 8.89
CA CYS A 102 0.54 -10.36 7.73
C CYS A 102 1.42 -10.55 6.49
N ASN A 103 1.04 -11.46 5.61
CA ASN A 103 1.76 -11.70 4.36
C ASN A 103 1.34 -10.68 3.29
N VAL A 104 2.19 -9.70 3.02
CA VAL A 104 1.95 -8.62 2.05
C VAL A 104 1.99 -9.08 0.59
N THR A 105 2.65 -10.22 0.30
CA THR A 105 2.87 -10.68 -1.08
C THR A 105 1.72 -11.50 -1.66
N ARG A 106 0.71 -11.83 -0.85
CA ARG A 106 -0.46 -12.58 -1.32
C ARG A 106 -1.19 -11.83 -2.41
N ALA A 107 -1.71 -12.58 -3.38
CA ALA A 107 -2.56 -12.06 -4.45
C ALA A 107 -3.98 -12.62 -4.30
N ASP A 108 -4.98 -11.89 -4.78
CA ASP A 108 -6.35 -12.38 -4.84
C ASP A 108 -6.51 -13.48 -5.93
N TYR A 109 -7.66 -14.18 -5.91
CA TYR A 109 -7.93 -15.25 -6.88
C TYR A 109 -8.56 -14.75 -8.18
N LEU A 110 -9.13 -13.54 -8.17
CA LEU A 110 -9.90 -13.03 -9.30
C LEU A 110 -9.07 -12.34 -10.35
N SER A 111 -7.99 -11.68 -9.93
CA SER A 111 -7.21 -10.80 -10.80
C SER A 111 -5.70 -10.80 -10.50
N GLY A 112 -5.23 -11.67 -9.60
CA GLY A 112 -3.83 -11.71 -9.23
C GLY A 112 -3.33 -10.45 -8.51
N ARG A 113 -4.23 -9.58 -8.02
CA ARG A 113 -3.88 -8.32 -7.37
C ARG A 113 -3.41 -8.51 -5.94
N THR A 114 -2.36 -7.82 -5.57
CA THR A 114 -1.85 -7.73 -4.18
C THR A 114 -2.39 -6.49 -3.47
N ALA A 115 -2.14 -6.38 -2.17
CA ALA A 115 -2.45 -5.18 -1.39
C ALA A 115 -1.87 -3.90 -2.03
N LEU A 116 -0.68 -3.99 -2.65
CA LEU A 116 -0.03 -2.89 -3.36
C LEU A 116 -0.87 -2.39 -4.55
N HIS A 117 -1.44 -3.31 -5.34
CA HIS A 117 -2.32 -2.96 -6.45
C HIS A 117 -3.60 -2.28 -5.97
N PHE A 118 -4.19 -2.77 -4.88
CA PHE A 118 -5.39 -2.15 -4.30
C PHE A 118 -5.12 -0.75 -3.77
N ALA A 119 -3.97 -0.50 -3.14
CA ALA A 119 -3.57 0.83 -2.72
C ALA A 119 -3.32 1.76 -3.92
N ALA A 120 -2.63 1.27 -4.95
CA ALA A 120 -2.28 2.04 -6.14
C ALA A 120 -3.50 2.44 -7.00
N VAL A 121 -4.47 1.51 -7.18
CA VAL A 121 -5.67 1.78 -8.00
C VAL A 121 -6.61 2.79 -7.34
N ASN A 122 -6.53 2.97 -6.03
CA ASN A 122 -7.37 3.90 -5.27
C ASN A 122 -6.61 5.14 -4.73
N GLY A 123 -5.31 5.27 -5.03
CA GLY A 123 -4.53 6.44 -4.65
C GLY A 123 -4.10 6.50 -3.18
N HIS A 124 -4.13 5.39 -2.46
CA HIS A 124 -3.82 5.35 -1.03
C HIS A 124 -2.32 5.22 -0.78
N VAL A 125 -1.59 6.31 -0.99
CA VAL A 125 -0.13 6.34 -0.96
C VAL A 125 0.47 5.92 0.40
N ARG A 126 -0.17 6.24 1.54
CA ARG A 126 0.29 5.79 2.86
C ARG A 126 0.21 4.27 3.00
N CYS A 127 -0.91 3.67 2.58
CA CYS A 127 -1.06 2.21 2.58
C CYS A 127 -0.03 1.54 1.66
N LEU A 128 0.21 2.12 0.48
CA LEU A 128 1.23 1.66 -0.46
C LEU A 128 2.62 1.67 0.19
N ARG A 129 2.98 2.78 0.83
CA ARG A 129 4.27 2.92 1.51
C ARG A 129 4.45 1.91 2.64
N LEU A 130 3.42 1.71 3.46
CA LEU A 130 3.45 0.73 4.55
C LEU A 130 3.56 -0.71 4.02
N ALA A 131 2.85 -1.06 2.95
CA ALA A 131 2.89 -2.40 2.37
C ALA A 131 4.29 -2.82 1.88
N VAL A 132 5.17 -1.87 1.57
CA VAL A 132 6.56 -2.14 1.15
C VAL A 132 7.57 -1.96 2.27
N ALA A 133 7.13 -1.60 3.46
CA ALA A 133 8.04 -1.28 4.58
C ALA A 133 8.98 -2.43 4.96
N ASP A 134 8.49 -3.67 4.91
CA ASP A 134 9.28 -4.86 5.25
C ASP A 134 10.44 -5.14 4.27
N PHE A 135 10.38 -4.56 3.06
CA PHE A 135 11.40 -4.76 2.02
C PHE A 135 12.46 -3.67 2.00
N ILE A 136 12.27 -2.56 2.73
CA ILE A 136 13.23 -1.46 2.76
C ILE A 136 14.13 -1.65 3.97
N PRO A 137 15.45 -1.86 3.78
CA PRO A 137 16.39 -1.91 4.88
C PRO A 137 16.30 -0.60 5.67
N SER A 138 16.26 -0.69 6.99
CA SER A 138 16.48 0.49 7.84
C SER A 138 17.83 1.09 7.44
N ALA A 139 17.91 2.40 7.24
CA ALA A 139 19.17 3.05 7.01
C ALA A 139 20.18 2.56 8.07
N PRO A 140 21.40 2.17 7.69
CA PRO A 140 22.36 1.72 8.68
C PRO A 140 22.56 2.85 9.68
N PHE A 141 22.24 2.58 10.93
CA PHE A 141 22.71 3.40 12.04
C PHE A 141 24.22 3.47 11.87
N GLU A 142 24.76 4.65 11.59
CA GLU A 142 26.18 4.83 11.45
C GLU A 142 26.84 4.36 12.74
N SER A 143 27.30 3.10 12.74
CA SER A 143 28.16 2.58 13.78
C SER A 143 29.48 3.31 13.68
N VAL A 144 29.66 4.28 14.60
CA VAL A 144 30.92 4.88 14.91
C VAL A 144 31.96 3.78 15.11
N ASN A 145 32.94 3.76 14.20
CA ASN A 145 34.24 3.10 14.28
C ASN A 145 34.35 1.77 15.03
N THR A 146 34.42 0.67 14.27
CA THR A 146 35.45 -0.34 14.51
C THR A 146 35.80 -1.03 13.19
N GLN A 147 37.08 -0.81 12.79
CA GLN A 147 37.72 -1.56 11.71
C GLN A 147 37.77 -3.04 12.10
N THR A 148 37.04 -3.89 11.42
CA THR A 148 37.42 -5.31 11.26
C THR A 148 36.89 -5.81 9.92
N ASN A 149 37.83 -6.36 9.15
CA ASN A 149 37.66 -6.97 7.85
C ASN A 149 36.63 -8.13 7.88
N GLY A 150 35.72 -8.18 6.92
CA GLY A 150 34.83 -9.35 6.76
C GLY A 150 33.75 -9.15 5.70
N ASP A 151 33.94 -9.74 4.58
CA ASP A 151 33.18 -9.76 3.32
C ASP A 151 31.75 -10.39 3.41
N SER A 152 30.92 -10.07 4.39
CA SER A 152 29.60 -10.71 4.55
C SER A 152 28.38 -9.78 4.44
N SER A 153 28.57 -8.47 4.37
CA SER A 153 27.46 -7.49 4.40
C SER A 153 26.86 -7.20 3.01
N ASN A 154 27.60 -7.48 1.93
CA ASN A 154 27.20 -7.09 0.56
C ASN A 154 26.20 -8.05 -0.10
N THR A 155 25.99 -9.25 0.44
CA THR A 155 25.06 -10.24 -0.11
C THR A 155 23.65 -10.08 0.42
N LYS A 156 23.46 -9.64 1.67
CA LYS A 156 22.13 -9.41 2.25
C LYS A 156 21.43 -8.20 1.61
N SER A 157 22.10 -7.08 1.44
CA SER A 157 21.52 -5.88 0.84
C SER A 157 21.10 -6.08 -0.63
N LYS A 158 21.87 -6.84 -1.41
CA LYS A 158 21.49 -7.20 -2.79
C LYS A 158 20.27 -8.12 -2.86
N HIS A 159 20.12 -9.03 -1.90
CA HIS A 159 19.00 -9.97 -1.87
C HIS A 159 17.69 -9.27 -1.44
N GLU A 160 17.75 -8.32 -0.51
CA GLU A 160 16.63 -7.53 -0.03
C GLU A 160 16.15 -6.52 -1.10
N GLN A 161 17.05 -5.83 -1.79
CA GLN A 161 16.71 -5.01 -2.95
C GLN A 161 16.08 -5.82 -4.10
N SER A 162 16.54 -7.06 -4.32
CA SER A 162 15.90 -7.97 -5.27
C SER A 162 14.49 -8.35 -4.84
N GLY A 163 14.23 -8.52 -3.54
CA GLY A 163 12.90 -8.81 -2.99
C GLY A 163 11.92 -7.65 -3.17
N LEU A 164 12.33 -6.44 -2.83
CA LEU A 164 11.54 -5.23 -3.01
C LEU A 164 11.19 -5.01 -4.49
N SER A 165 12.19 -5.06 -5.37
CA SER A 165 11.97 -4.87 -6.81
C SER A 165 10.99 -5.90 -7.39
N LYS A 166 11.11 -7.18 -6.99
CA LYS A 166 10.16 -8.23 -7.41
C LYS A 166 8.75 -7.96 -6.90
N PHE A 167 8.60 -7.45 -5.69
CA PHE A 167 7.29 -7.17 -5.12
C PHE A 167 6.63 -5.95 -5.75
N VAL A 168 7.38 -4.85 -5.91
CA VAL A 168 6.90 -3.60 -6.53
C VAL A 168 6.50 -3.83 -7.99
N ASN A 169 7.28 -4.64 -8.72
CA ASN A 169 7.04 -4.98 -10.13
C ASN A 169 6.16 -6.23 -10.32
N LYS A 170 5.59 -6.77 -9.24
CA LYS A 170 4.68 -7.91 -9.37
C LYS A 170 3.49 -7.52 -10.24
N ALA A 171 3.26 -8.31 -11.27
CA ALA A 171 2.13 -8.11 -12.17
C ALA A 171 0.89 -8.85 -11.67
N ALA A 172 -0.26 -8.23 -11.83
CA ALA A 172 -1.58 -8.85 -11.81
C ALA A 172 -1.88 -9.49 -13.16
N ASP A 173 -3.08 -10.05 -13.32
CA ASP A 173 -3.51 -10.64 -14.58
C ASP A 173 -3.42 -9.62 -15.72
N GLY A 174 -3.03 -10.06 -16.90
CA GLY A 174 -2.77 -9.18 -18.04
C GLY A 174 -1.46 -8.39 -17.96
N GLY A 175 -0.56 -8.71 -17.03
CA GLY A 175 0.73 -7.99 -16.89
C GLY A 175 0.61 -6.62 -16.22
N ILE A 176 -0.53 -6.30 -15.65
CA ILE A 176 -0.81 -4.98 -15.07
C ILE A 176 -0.12 -4.85 -13.72
N THR A 177 0.81 -3.92 -13.58
CA THR A 177 1.49 -3.61 -12.32
C THR A 177 0.77 -2.49 -11.54
N ALA A 178 1.14 -2.31 -10.28
CA ALA A 178 0.65 -1.20 -9.47
C ALA A 178 0.93 0.17 -10.12
N LEU A 179 2.06 0.30 -10.84
CA LEU A 179 2.41 1.53 -11.58
C LEU A 179 1.44 1.82 -12.72
N HIS A 180 1.01 0.81 -13.49
CA HIS A 180 -0.02 0.98 -14.53
C HIS A 180 -1.33 1.51 -13.94
N MET A 181 -1.77 0.94 -12.82
CA MET A 181 -3.02 1.34 -12.16
C MET A 181 -2.97 2.76 -11.61
N ALA A 182 -1.90 3.12 -10.92
CA ALA A 182 -1.70 4.47 -10.40
C ALA A 182 -1.62 5.50 -11.54
N ALA A 183 -0.93 5.16 -12.63
CA ALA A 183 -0.76 6.02 -13.81
C ALA A 183 -2.08 6.26 -14.55
N LEU A 184 -2.89 5.22 -14.74
CA LEU A 184 -4.22 5.33 -15.38
C LEU A 184 -5.14 6.28 -14.61
N ASN A 185 -5.18 6.13 -13.29
CA ASN A 185 -6.07 6.93 -12.43
C ASN A 185 -5.50 8.32 -12.07
N GLY A 186 -4.29 8.63 -12.50
CA GLY A 186 -3.67 9.93 -12.28
C GLY A 186 -3.20 10.19 -10.85
N TYR A 187 -2.99 9.14 -10.04
CA TYR A 187 -2.53 9.27 -8.65
C TYR A 187 -1.03 9.54 -8.60
N TYR A 188 -0.68 10.81 -8.80
CA TYR A 188 0.70 11.28 -8.89
C TYR A 188 1.59 10.82 -7.72
N ASP A 189 1.13 10.97 -6.47
CA ASP A 189 1.91 10.59 -5.29
C ASP A 189 2.22 9.09 -5.26
N CYS A 190 1.28 8.25 -5.71
CA CYS A 190 1.50 6.80 -5.84
C CYS A 190 2.49 6.49 -6.96
N VAL A 191 2.37 7.17 -8.12
CA VAL A 191 3.30 7.03 -9.25
C VAL A 191 4.71 7.43 -8.80
N GLN A 192 4.86 8.60 -8.18
CA GLN A 192 6.13 9.10 -7.69
C GLN A 192 6.77 8.11 -6.70
N LEU A 193 6.01 7.66 -5.69
CA LEU A 193 6.51 6.72 -4.70
C LEU A 193 6.92 5.38 -5.33
N LEU A 194 6.12 4.82 -6.24
CA LEU A 194 6.45 3.57 -6.93
C LEU A 194 7.75 3.71 -7.75
N LEU A 195 7.95 4.83 -8.44
CA LEU A 195 9.17 5.11 -9.19
C LEU A 195 10.39 5.26 -8.28
N ASP A 196 10.23 5.89 -7.13
CA ASP A 196 11.29 6.00 -6.10
C ASP A 196 11.63 4.64 -5.47
N LEU A 197 10.68 3.70 -5.50
CA LEU A 197 10.86 2.30 -5.09
C LEU A 197 11.33 1.39 -6.25
N HIS A 198 11.81 1.99 -7.35
CA HIS A 198 12.33 1.30 -8.53
C HIS A 198 11.28 0.46 -9.29
N ALA A 199 10.05 0.95 -9.37
CA ALA A 199 9.08 0.39 -10.32
C ALA A 199 9.59 0.57 -11.76
N ASP A 200 9.47 -0.49 -12.55
CA ASP A 200 9.94 -0.50 -13.94
C ASP A 200 8.94 0.23 -14.86
N VAL A 201 9.39 1.32 -15.46
CA VAL A 201 8.61 2.15 -16.39
C VAL A 201 8.40 1.49 -17.75
N SER A 202 9.16 0.45 -18.05
CA SER A 202 9.15 -0.25 -19.34
C SER A 202 8.32 -1.54 -19.35
N THR A 203 7.81 -1.95 -18.19
CA THR A 203 6.95 -3.14 -18.08
C THR A 203 5.75 -3.01 -19.00
N VAL A 204 5.45 -4.08 -19.74
CA VAL A 204 4.35 -4.12 -20.71
C VAL A 204 3.24 -5.06 -20.27
N THR A 205 2.00 -4.71 -20.63
CA THR A 205 0.83 -5.58 -20.45
C THR A 205 0.78 -6.65 -21.54
N PHE A 206 0.00 -7.70 -21.31
CA PHE A 206 -0.24 -8.76 -22.30
C PHE A 206 -1.73 -9.12 -22.35
N HIS A 207 -2.16 -9.80 -23.42
CA HIS A 207 -3.53 -10.25 -23.57
C HIS A 207 -3.91 -11.22 -22.45
N TYR A 208 -5.02 -10.94 -21.79
CA TYR A 208 -5.59 -11.81 -20.77
C TYR A 208 -7.08 -11.98 -20.98
N GLY A 209 -7.49 -13.21 -21.26
CA GLY A 209 -8.90 -13.54 -21.52
C GLY A 209 -9.43 -12.90 -22.81
N THR A 210 -10.73 -12.68 -22.84
CA THR A 210 -11.48 -12.12 -23.98
C THR A 210 -11.81 -10.64 -23.81
N SER A 211 -11.26 -9.98 -22.79
CA SER A 211 -11.53 -8.56 -22.54
C SER A 211 -10.91 -7.72 -23.67
N MET A 212 -11.73 -6.88 -24.28
CA MET A 212 -11.25 -5.86 -25.21
C MET A 212 -10.62 -4.73 -24.38
N ASP A 213 -9.30 -4.80 -24.22
CA ASP A 213 -8.55 -3.73 -23.57
C ASP A 213 -8.55 -2.50 -24.49
N LEU A 214 -9.19 -1.43 -24.06
CA LEU A 214 -9.25 -0.16 -24.79
C LEU A 214 -7.85 0.38 -25.11
N ILE A 215 -6.87 0.12 -24.23
CA ILE A 215 -5.49 0.58 -24.39
C ILE A 215 -4.68 -0.40 -25.23
N GLY A 216 -5.02 -1.68 -25.16
CA GLY A 216 -4.35 -2.79 -25.88
C GLY A 216 -3.17 -3.39 -25.09
N ALA A 217 -2.90 -4.66 -25.40
CA ALA A 217 -1.73 -5.38 -24.87
C ALA A 217 -0.42 -4.74 -25.35
N GLY A 218 0.69 -5.04 -24.68
CA GLY A 218 1.99 -4.43 -24.96
C GLY A 218 2.11 -2.99 -24.47
N SER A 219 1.11 -2.49 -23.74
CA SER A 219 1.08 -1.11 -23.27
C SER A 219 1.92 -0.93 -22.01
N THR A 220 2.71 0.15 -21.98
CA THR A 220 3.54 0.56 -20.84
C THR A 220 2.75 1.44 -19.87
N PRO A 221 3.26 1.72 -18.64
CA PRO A 221 2.64 2.68 -17.73
C PRO A 221 2.38 4.05 -18.34
N LEU A 222 3.22 4.48 -19.31
CA LEU A 222 3.03 5.76 -20.02
C LEU A 222 1.81 5.72 -20.95
N HIS A 223 1.47 4.59 -21.59
CA HIS A 223 0.23 4.44 -22.36
C HIS A 223 -1.00 4.59 -21.43
N TYR A 224 -0.93 4.00 -20.24
CA TYR A 224 -1.98 4.09 -19.23
C TYR A 224 -2.13 5.52 -18.69
N ALA A 225 -1.02 6.22 -18.40
CA ALA A 225 -1.03 7.63 -18.00
C ALA A 225 -1.61 8.54 -19.10
N ALA A 226 -1.28 8.26 -20.36
CA ALA A 226 -1.78 8.99 -21.53
C ALA A 226 -3.29 8.82 -21.69
N CYS A 227 -3.83 7.61 -21.51
CA CYS A 227 -5.26 7.33 -21.46
C CYS A 227 -5.96 8.10 -20.33
N GLY A 228 -5.40 8.04 -19.11
CA GLY A 228 -5.91 8.76 -17.95
C GLY A 228 -5.89 10.28 -18.10
N GLY A 229 -4.93 10.81 -18.84
CA GLY A 229 -4.84 12.24 -19.15
C GLY A 229 -4.17 13.09 -18.08
N ASN A 230 -3.49 12.49 -17.11
CA ASN A 230 -2.81 13.25 -16.06
C ASN A 230 -1.42 13.70 -16.49
N LEU A 231 -1.25 15.02 -16.71
CA LEU A 231 -0.01 15.61 -17.19
C LEU A 231 1.18 15.33 -16.25
N LYS A 232 1.00 15.49 -14.93
CA LYS A 232 2.08 15.26 -13.95
C LYS A 232 2.56 13.82 -13.94
N CYS A 233 1.64 12.85 -14.07
CA CYS A 233 2.01 11.43 -14.17
C CYS A 233 2.79 11.15 -15.45
N CYS A 234 2.39 11.72 -16.58
CA CYS A 234 3.16 11.59 -17.83
C CYS A 234 4.55 12.22 -17.70
N GLN A 235 4.63 13.43 -17.15
CA GLN A 235 5.90 14.14 -16.97
C GLN A 235 6.89 13.35 -16.10
N ILE A 236 6.45 12.82 -14.94
CA ILE A 236 7.35 12.07 -14.06
C ILE A 236 7.75 10.73 -14.67
N LEU A 237 6.87 10.04 -15.39
CA LEU A 237 7.21 8.81 -16.09
C LEU A 237 8.27 9.06 -17.17
N VAL A 238 8.14 10.11 -17.98
CA VAL A 238 9.13 10.48 -18.99
C VAL A 238 10.44 10.92 -18.33
N ALA A 239 10.39 11.70 -17.22
CA ALA A 239 11.56 12.08 -16.44
C ALA A 239 12.33 10.88 -15.88
N ARG A 240 11.64 9.76 -15.63
CA ARG A 240 12.24 8.51 -15.14
C ARG A 240 12.55 7.52 -16.26
N GLY A 241 12.54 7.96 -17.52
CA GLY A 241 13.01 7.21 -18.68
C GLY A 241 11.94 6.40 -19.41
N ALA A 242 10.65 6.65 -19.17
CA ALA A 242 9.60 6.05 -19.99
C ALA A 242 9.69 6.55 -21.45
N SER A 243 9.67 5.62 -22.39
CA SER A 243 9.79 5.94 -23.83
C SER A 243 8.47 6.42 -24.39
N CYS A 244 8.46 7.63 -24.97
CA CYS A 244 7.33 8.15 -25.76
C CYS A 244 7.18 7.42 -27.11
N LEU A 245 8.19 6.66 -27.54
CA LEU A 245 8.21 5.90 -28.79
C LEU A 245 7.88 4.42 -28.62
N ALA A 246 7.51 3.98 -27.41
CA ALA A 246 7.09 2.61 -27.17
C ALA A 246 5.80 2.32 -27.95
N LEU A 247 5.79 1.23 -28.73
CA LEU A 247 4.61 0.76 -29.44
C LEU A 247 3.95 -0.37 -28.65
N ASN A 248 2.63 -0.34 -28.52
CA ASN A 248 1.87 -1.49 -28.03
C ASN A 248 1.60 -2.51 -29.16
N CYS A 249 0.91 -3.60 -28.86
CA CYS A 249 0.59 -4.64 -29.87
C CYS A 249 -0.30 -4.16 -31.03
N ASN A 250 -1.01 -3.05 -30.86
CA ASN A 250 -1.82 -2.42 -31.90
C ASN A 250 -1.00 -1.46 -32.77
N GLY A 251 0.29 -1.28 -32.48
CA GLY A 251 1.14 -0.30 -33.15
C GLY A 251 0.90 1.13 -32.71
N TRP A 252 0.27 1.37 -31.57
CA TRP A 252 -0.01 2.71 -31.06
C TRP A 252 1.06 3.19 -30.10
N LEU A 253 1.40 4.48 -30.22
CA LEU A 253 2.23 5.23 -29.30
C LEU A 253 1.40 5.72 -28.11
N PRO A 254 2.03 6.10 -26.97
CA PRO A 254 1.32 6.81 -25.90
C PRO A 254 0.59 8.06 -26.39
N LEU A 255 1.15 8.76 -27.38
CA LEU A 255 0.51 9.91 -28.04
C LEU A 255 -0.80 9.53 -28.74
N ASP A 256 -0.83 8.40 -29.46
CA ASP A 256 -2.02 7.95 -30.18
C ASP A 256 -3.14 7.60 -29.18
N ILE A 257 -2.79 6.95 -28.05
CA ILE A 257 -3.74 6.69 -26.97
C ILE A 257 -4.29 8.00 -26.38
N ALA A 258 -3.41 9.01 -26.15
CA ALA A 258 -3.85 10.31 -25.68
C ALA A 258 -4.87 10.96 -26.63
N ARG A 259 -4.62 10.92 -27.93
CA ARG A 259 -5.53 11.44 -28.97
C ARG A 259 -6.85 10.69 -29.01
N MET A 260 -6.80 9.36 -28.99
CA MET A 260 -8.01 8.51 -28.97
C MET A 260 -8.88 8.78 -27.73
N CYS A 261 -8.25 9.04 -26.58
CA CYS A 261 -8.95 9.36 -25.34
C CYS A 261 -9.31 10.87 -25.22
N GLY A 262 -9.05 11.69 -26.25
CA GLY A 262 -9.34 13.12 -26.25
C GLY A 262 -8.43 13.95 -25.33
N ARG A 263 -7.22 13.47 -25.02
CA ARG A 263 -6.27 14.12 -24.12
C ARG A 263 -5.25 14.96 -24.87
N HIS A 264 -5.72 15.85 -25.74
CA HIS A 264 -4.89 16.66 -26.67
C HIS A 264 -3.85 17.54 -25.97
N TRP A 265 -4.09 17.92 -24.69
CA TRP A 265 -3.12 18.71 -23.92
C TRP A 265 -1.82 17.94 -23.59
N LEU A 266 -1.78 16.62 -23.79
CA LEU A 266 -0.57 15.82 -23.63
C LEU A 266 0.29 15.78 -24.90
N GLU A 267 -0.23 16.21 -26.04
CA GLU A 267 0.50 16.17 -27.33
C GLU A 267 1.88 16.83 -27.27
N PRO A 268 2.03 18.06 -26.69
CA PRO A 268 3.34 18.69 -26.63
C PRO A 268 4.38 17.86 -25.85
N LEU A 269 3.95 17.13 -24.80
CA LEU A 269 4.84 16.31 -23.99
C LEU A 269 5.18 14.98 -24.65
N LEU A 270 4.20 14.35 -25.30
CA LEU A 270 4.33 12.98 -25.84
C LEU A 270 4.80 12.96 -27.30
N SER A 271 4.91 14.14 -27.94
CA SER A 271 5.41 14.24 -29.32
C SER A 271 6.87 13.79 -29.40
N PRO A 272 7.24 12.97 -30.41
CA PRO A 272 8.62 12.51 -30.59
C PRO A 272 9.66 13.62 -30.71
N ASN A 273 9.25 14.80 -31.17
CA ASN A 273 10.11 15.97 -31.42
C ASN A 273 9.89 17.09 -30.38
N SER A 274 9.44 16.75 -29.18
CA SER A 274 9.23 17.78 -28.16
C SER A 274 10.56 18.24 -27.57
N ASP A 275 10.85 19.55 -27.67
CA ASP A 275 11.97 20.20 -27.01
C ASP A 275 11.62 20.64 -25.57
N LEU A 276 10.58 20.08 -24.99
CA LEU A 276 10.12 20.44 -23.65
C LEU A 276 11.14 20.02 -22.59
N THR A 277 11.61 20.99 -21.83
CA THR A 277 12.39 20.71 -20.62
C THR A 277 11.49 20.10 -19.57
N ILE A 278 11.76 18.86 -19.18
CA ILE A 278 10.99 18.18 -18.14
C ILE A 278 11.50 18.65 -16.77
N PRO A 279 10.62 19.08 -15.86
CA PRO A 279 11.03 19.53 -14.54
C PRO A 279 11.70 18.40 -13.74
N MET A 280 12.63 18.76 -12.88
CA MET A 280 13.18 17.84 -11.90
C MET A 280 12.10 17.52 -10.84
N PHE A 281 11.95 16.24 -10.55
CA PHE A 281 11.01 15.78 -9.52
C PHE A 281 11.80 15.38 -8.27
N PRO A 282 11.53 16.01 -7.10
CA PRO A 282 12.14 15.60 -5.85
C PRO A 282 11.64 14.19 -5.45
N PRO A 283 12.34 13.50 -4.54
CA PRO A 283 11.85 12.25 -3.97
C PRO A 283 10.49 12.42 -3.30
N SER A 284 9.71 11.34 -3.24
CA SER A 284 8.41 11.34 -2.57
C SER A 284 8.57 11.62 -1.07
N ASN A 285 7.76 12.52 -0.54
CA ASN A 285 7.70 12.80 0.90
C ASN A 285 7.31 11.56 1.72
N TYR A 286 6.68 10.58 1.09
CA TYR A 286 6.24 9.35 1.75
C TYR A 286 7.37 8.33 1.96
N LEU A 287 8.56 8.53 1.36
CA LEU A 287 9.72 7.69 1.64
C LEU A 287 10.20 7.79 3.10
N SER A 288 9.98 8.93 3.74
CA SER A 288 10.39 9.19 5.13
C SER A 288 9.46 8.60 6.18
N LEU A 289 8.35 7.94 5.80
CA LEU A 289 7.47 7.28 6.76
C LEU A 289 8.22 6.17 7.52
N PRO A 290 7.89 5.94 8.81
CA PRO A 290 8.54 4.93 9.63
C PRO A 290 8.57 3.56 8.96
N LEU A 291 9.70 2.88 9.07
CA LEU A 291 9.88 1.53 8.53
C LEU A 291 9.32 0.49 9.51
N MET A 292 8.90 -0.65 9.00
CA MET A 292 8.43 -1.77 9.83
C MET A 292 9.49 -2.26 10.82
N SER A 293 10.77 -2.18 10.46
CA SER A 293 11.87 -2.48 11.39
C SER A 293 11.84 -1.60 12.64
N VAL A 294 11.54 -0.31 12.48
CA VAL A 294 11.37 0.62 13.61
C VAL A 294 10.14 0.26 14.43
N LEU A 295 9.03 -0.10 13.79
CA LEU A 295 7.82 -0.56 14.46
C LEU A 295 8.03 -1.88 15.20
N ASN A 296 8.78 -2.82 14.61
CA ASN A 296 9.13 -4.09 15.27
C ASN A 296 10.05 -3.87 16.47
N ILE A 297 11.06 -3.00 16.36
CA ILE A 297 11.92 -2.61 17.47
C ILE A 297 11.08 -1.99 18.58
N ALA A 298 10.20 -1.03 18.25
CA ALA A 298 9.31 -0.42 19.24
C ALA A 298 8.45 -1.45 19.97
N ARG A 299 7.99 -2.49 19.27
CA ARG A 299 7.25 -3.60 19.86
C ARG A 299 8.11 -4.49 20.74
N GLU A 300 9.32 -4.88 20.30
CA GLU A 300 10.25 -5.71 21.05
C GLU A 300 10.67 -5.06 22.35
N TYR A 301 10.82 -3.74 22.37
CA TYR A 301 11.11 -2.97 23.58
C TYR A 301 9.87 -2.57 24.40
N GLY A 302 8.68 -3.09 24.03
CA GLY A 302 7.45 -2.81 24.76
C GLY A 302 6.94 -1.37 24.63
N LEU A 303 7.50 -0.58 23.74
CA LEU A 303 7.12 0.82 23.51
C LEU A 303 5.74 0.97 22.86
N LEU A 304 5.21 -0.13 22.29
CA LEU A 304 3.87 -0.21 21.69
C LEU A 304 2.92 -1.08 22.54
N SER A 305 3.31 -1.48 23.76
CA SER A 305 2.44 -2.23 24.65
C SER A 305 1.42 -1.31 25.29
N SER A 306 0.17 -1.53 24.91
CA SER A 306 -1.06 -1.20 25.63
C SER A 306 -1.09 0.16 26.34
N ALA A 307 -1.64 1.14 25.68
CA ALA A 307 -2.30 2.26 26.34
C ALA A 307 -3.49 1.78 27.18
N THR A 308 -3.20 1.29 28.37
CA THR A 308 -4.15 1.18 29.47
C THR A 308 -3.44 1.67 30.70
N ASN A 309 -3.20 2.98 30.74
CA ASN A 309 -3.31 3.79 31.96
C ASN A 309 -2.89 5.23 31.61
N SER A 310 -3.78 6.10 31.89
CA SER A 310 -3.74 7.54 31.93
C SER A 310 -2.41 8.12 32.45
N ASP A 311 -1.52 8.44 31.56
CA ASP A 311 -0.52 9.51 31.58
C ASP A 311 0.28 9.36 30.28
N GLU A 312 -0.32 9.82 29.19
CA GLU A 312 0.19 9.66 27.83
C GLU A 312 1.39 10.58 27.60
N ALA A 313 2.58 10.00 27.70
CA ALA A 313 3.69 10.52 26.95
C ALA A 313 3.58 9.91 25.54
N GLU A 314 3.00 10.65 24.59
CA GLU A 314 3.01 10.31 23.17
C GLU A 314 4.45 10.11 22.71
N ILE A 315 4.78 8.88 22.31
CA ILE A 315 6.09 8.55 21.76
C ILE A 315 6.07 8.90 20.28
N CYS A 316 6.99 9.76 19.85
CA CYS A 316 7.16 10.07 18.44
C CYS A 316 7.50 8.79 17.65
N ALA A 317 6.67 8.44 16.67
CA ALA A 317 6.87 7.26 15.83
C ALA A 317 8.15 7.31 14.97
N VAL A 318 8.78 8.48 14.85
CA VAL A 318 9.98 8.69 14.05
C VAL A 318 11.26 8.53 14.87
N CYS A 319 11.31 9.12 16.07
CA CYS A 319 12.51 9.10 16.91
C CYS A 319 12.41 8.19 18.12
N LEU A 320 11.24 7.61 18.42
CA LEU A 320 10.95 6.78 19.59
C LEU A 320 11.24 7.48 20.94
N GLU A 321 11.33 8.79 20.94
CA GLU A 321 11.51 9.59 22.15
C GLU A 321 10.15 10.09 22.66
N ARG A 322 10.08 10.36 23.96
CA ARG A 322 8.90 10.99 24.56
C ARG A 322 8.60 12.29 23.84
N ALA A 323 7.32 12.56 23.69
CA ALA A 323 6.73 13.64 22.93
C ALA A 323 7.75 14.67 22.43
N CYS A 324 7.94 14.75 21.13
CA CYS A 324 8.76 15.81 20.54
C CYS A 324 8.10 17.16 20.79
N THR A 325 8.14 17.63 22.02
CA THR A 325 7.73 19.00 22.38
C THR A 325 8.56 20.03 21.67
N LEU A 326 9.77 19.68 21.23
CA LEU A 326 10.65 20.54 20.43
C LEU A 326 10.25 20.65 18.94
N ALA A 327 9.51 19.70 18.39
CA ALA A 327 9.06 19.78 16.99
C ALA A 327 7.81 20.64 16.78
N ALA A 328 7.09 20.95 17.86
CA ALA A 328 5.88 21.79 17.80
C ALA A 328 6.19 23.30 17.96
N GLU A 329 7.35 23.65 18.51
CA GLU A 329 7.70 25.07 18.75
C GLU A 329 8.39 25.74 17.56
N ASP A 330 8.94 24.99 16.59
CA ASP A 330 9.64 25.54 15.43
C ASP A 330 8.79 25.74 14.18
N PHE A 331 7.49 25.45 14.21
CA PHE A 331 6.56 25.66 13.09
C PHE A 331 5.40 26.64 13.42
N GLU A 332 5.70 27.77 14.02
CA GLU A 332 4.80 28.92 13.89
C GLU A 332 5.14 29.67 12.59
N PRO A 333 4.24 29.70 11.60
CA PRO A 333 4.42 30.60 10.46
C PRO A 333 4.23 32.02 10.97
N THR A 334 5.31 32.76 11.11
CA THR A 334 5.26 34.22 11.28
C THR A 334 4.58 34.83 10.10
N ILE A 335 3.31 35.18 10.27
CA ILE A 335 2.56 36.02 9.34
C ILE A 335 3.12 37.44 9.50
N PRO A 336 3.73 38.06 8.48
CA PRO A 336 4.13 39.44 8.58
C PRO A 336 2.86 40.34 8.54
N HIS A 337 2.56 40.97 9.64
CA HIS A 337 1.64 42.09 9.67
C HIS A 337 2.16 43.20 8.75
N ARG A 338 1.52 43.40 7.60
CA ARG A 338 1.62 44.64 6.83
C ARG A 338 0.94 45.76 7.62
N ARG A 339 1.72 46.76 7.97
CA ARG A 339 1.26 48.12 8.14
C ARG A 339 1.17 48.81 6.78
#